data_5d720afacbc420b67865661f50feb5b2
#
_entry.id   5d720afacbc420b67865661f50feb5b2
#
_cell.length_a   1.000
_cell.length_b   1.000
_cell.length_c   1.000
_cell.angle_alpha   90.00
_cell.angle_beta   90.00
_cell.angle_gamma   90.00
#
_symmetry.space_group_name_H-M   'P 1'
#
loop_
_entity.id
_entity.type
_entity.pdbx_description
1 polymer ?
#
loop_
_entity_poly.entity_id
_entity_poly.type
_entity_poly.pdbx_seq_one_letter_code
_entity_poly.pdbx_strand_id
1 'polypeptide(L)'
;ACAVLDGYDKPLLEWIADSGIAAIAADNLAVERSSTLGADPRLPHRGPALPLHEHCLVKLGIHLGELWYLTGLAEWLRANQRTSFLLTAPPLRMPGAAGSPVTPVATV
;
A
#
# COMPACT_ATOMS: atom_id res chain seq x y z
N ALA A 1 -9.24 -7.43 -13.69
CA ALA A 1 -7.98 -7.59 -12.98
C ALA A 1 -7.70 -6.27 -12.24
N CYS A 2 -7.45 -6.31 -10.94
CA CYS A 2 -7.04 -5.12 -10.20
C CYS A 2 -5.59 -4.76 -10.56
N ALA A 3 -5.28 -3.47 -10.66
CA ALA A 3 -3.91 -3.00 -10.73
C ALA A 3 -3.22 -3.25 -9.37
N VAL A 4 -2.02 -3.78 -9.40
CA VAL A 4 -1.20 -4.05 -8.22
C VAL A 4 0.24 -3.65 -8.50
N LEU A 5 0.99 -3.29 -7.47
CA LEU A 5 2.42 -3.05 -7.59
C LEU A 5 3.17 -4.37 -7.68
N ASP A 6 4.33 -4.36 -8.36
CA ASP A 6 5.24 -5.50 -8.38
C ASP A 6 6.35 -5.28 -7.33
N GLY A 7 6.23 -5.95 -6.20
CA GLY A 7 7.21 -5.85 -5.11
C GLY A 7 8.59 -6.44 -5.44
N TYR A 8 8.78 -7.06 -6.61
CA TYR A 8 10.09 -7.51 -7.10
C TYR A 8 10.73 -6.55 -8.10
N ASP A 9 10.03 -5.48 -8.49
CA ASP A 9 10.56 -4.48 -9.42
C ASP A 9 11.56 -3.57 -8.72
N LYS A 10 12.86 -3.76 -9.02
CA LYS A 10 13.94 -2.99 -8.40
C LYS A 10 13.82 -1.48 -8.60
N PRO A 11 13.55 -0.96 -9.82
CA PRO A 11 13.32 0.48 -10.02
C PRO A 11 12.22 1.04 -9.12
N LEU A 12 11.12 0.32 -8.93
CA LEU A 12 10.05 0.73 -8.03
C LEU A 12 10.53 0.79 -6.56
N LEU A 13 11.24 -0.22 -6.10
CA LEU A 13 11.76 -0.27 -4.73
C LEU A 13 12.78 0.84 -4.46
N GLU A 14 13.66 1.13 -5.40
CA GLU A 14 14.62 2.24 -5.34
C GLU A 14 13.89 3.57 -5.30
N TRP A 15 12.91 3.79 -6.17
CA TRP A 15 12.10 5.00 -6.17
C TRP A 15 11.36 5.21 -4.84
N ILE A 16 10.77 4.16 -4.26
CA ILE A 16 10.11 4.23 -2.96
C ILE A 16 11.10 4.67 -1.87
N ALA A 17 12.31 4.07 -1.86
CA ALA A 17 13.33 4.39 -0.87
C ALA A 17 13.80 5.85 -0.96
N ASP A 18 13.94 6.38 -2.18
CA ASP A 18 14.51 7.70 -2.44
C ASP A 18 13.46 8.83 -2.40
N SER A 19 12.18 8.50 -2.58
CA SER A 19 11.10 9.50 -2.71
C SER A 19 10.75 10.24 -1.42
N GLY A 20 11.09 9.66 -0.25
CA GLY A 20 10.72 10.23 1.05
C GLY A 20 9.22 10.15 1.37
N ILE A 21 8.45 9.30 0.66
CA ILE A 21 7.03 9.08 0.96
C ILE A 21 6.86 8.44 2.34
N ALA A 22 5.78 8.80 3.05
CA ALA A 22 5.49 8.28 4.38
C ALA A 22 4.52 7.09 4.35
N ALA A 23 3.70 6.97 3.31
CA ALA A 23 2.70 5.91 3.18
C ALA A 23 2.36 5.63 1.72
N ILE A 24 1.92 4.40 1.46
CA ILE A 24 1.29 4.00 0.19
C ILE A 24 -0.08 3.44 0.55
N ALA A 25 -1.14 3.92 -0.10
CA ALA A 25 -2.49 3.41 0.07
C ALA A 25 -3.08 2.97 -1.26
N ALA A 26 -3.80 1.86 -1.25
CA ALA A 26 -4.44 1.28 -2.42
C ALA A 26 -5.86 0.80 -2.11
N ASP A 27 -6.66 0.66 -3.14
CA ASP A 27 -8.02 0.12 -3.08
C ASP A 27 -8.07 -1.41 -3.21
N ASN A 28 -6.93 -2.04 -3.40
CA ASN A 28 -6.79 -3.49 -3.50
C ASN A 28 -6.27 -4.11 -2.18
N LEU A 29 -6.38 -5.42 -2.09
CA LEU A 29 -5.77 -6.22 -1.03
C LEU A 29 -4.25 -6.30 -1.27
N ALA A 30 -3.49 -6.06 -0.23
CA ALA A 30 -2.04 -6.19 -0.16
C ALA A 30 -1.22 -5.16 -0.94
N VAL A 31 -1.83 -4.14 -1.56
CA VAL A 31 -1.11 -3.10 -2.36
C VAL A 31 -0.33 -3.70 -3.54
N GLU A 32 0.34 -4.84 -3.30
CA GLU A 32 1.21 -5.54 -4.25
C GLU A 32 0.64 -6.89 -4.71
N ARG A 33 1.25 -7.44 -5.73
CA ARG A 33 0.99 -8.82 -6.14
C ARG A 33 1.56 -9.77 -5.09
N SER A 34 0.69 -10.56 -4.45
CA SER A 34 1.15 -11.68 -3.62
C SER A 34 1.68 -12.83 -4.48
N SER A 35 2.86 -13.32 -4.16
CA SER A 35 3.43 -14.51 -4.81
C SER A 35 2.71 -15.82 -4.41
N THR A 36 1.87 -15.76 -3.37
CA THR A 36 1.14 -16.94 -2.85
C THR A 36 -0.32 -16.96 -3.26
N LEU A 37 -0.96 -15.80 -3.52
CA LEU A 37 -2.34 -15.73 -3.97
C LEU A 37 -2.45 -16.13 -5.45
N GLY A 38 -3.01 -17.32 -5.69
CA GLY A 38 -3.14 -17.89 -7.03
C GLY A 38 -1.87 -18.49 -7.61
N ALA A 39 -0.83 -18.63 -6.81
CA ALA A 39 0.39 -19.34 -7.22
C ALA A 39 0.15 -20.85 -7.33
N ASP A 40 0.77 -21.50 -8.32
CA ASP A 40 0.82 -22.95 -8.38
C ASP A 40 1.67 -23.48 -7.20
N PRO A 41 1.08 -24.30 -6.30
CA PRO A 41 1.81 -24.81 -5.13
C PRO A 41 2.99 -25.71 -5.49
N ARG A 42 3.13 -26.10 -6.76
CA ARG A 42 4.23 -26.91 -7.28
C ARG A 42 5.45 -26.09 -7.69
N LEU A 43 5.30 -24.75 -7.81
CA LEU A 43 6.42 -23.88 -8.15
C LEU A 43 7.14 -23.40 -6.88
N PRO A 44 8.49 -23.39 -6.88
CA PRO A 44 9.24 -22.88 -5.75
C PRO A 44 8.97 -21.39 -5.55
N HIS A 45 8.68 -20.99 -4.33
CA HIS A 45 8.56 -19.58 -3.97
C HIS A 45 9.92 -18.89 -4.10
N ARG A 46 9.97 -17.81 -4.88
CA ARG A 46 11.18 -16.99 -5.06
C ARG A 46 11.16 -15.81 -4.09
N GLY A 47 11.56 -16.04 -2.85
CA GLY A 47 11.64 -14.98 -1.86
C GLY A 47 10.36 -14.79 -1.02
N PRO A 48 10.20 -13.65 -0.36
CA PRO A 48 9.05 -13.36 0.50
C PRO A 48 7.74 -13.32 -0.29
N ALA A 49 6.65 -13.73 0.37
CA ALA A 49 5.30 -13.73 -0.23
C ALA A 49 4.83 -12.32 -0.61
N LEU A 50 5.26 -11.33 0.15
CA LEU A 50 4.93 -9.91 0.01
C LEU A 50 6.22 -9.06 0.13
N PRO A 51 7.02 -8.98 -0.93
CA PRO A 51 8.32 -8.29 -0.90
C PRO A 51 8.19 -6.78 -0.67
N LEU A 52 7.11 -6.14 -1.14
CA LEU A 52 6.86 -4.72 -0.89
C LEU A 52 6.53 -4.45 0.58
N HIS A 53 5.80 -5.35 1.24
CA HIS A 53 5.56 -5.27 2.69
C HIS A 53 6.87 -5.34 3.47
N GLU A 54 7.74 -6.28 3.13
CA GLU A 54 9.06 -6.36 3.76
C GLU A 54 9.86 -5.07 3.53
N HIS A 55 9.87 -4.57 2.30
CA HIS A 55 10.60 -3.37 1.95
C HIS A 55 10.06 -2.12 2.66
N CYS A 56 8.76 -1.90 2.59
CA CYS A 56 8.14 -0.70 3.16
C CYS A 56 8.06 -0.76 4.69
N LEU A 57 7.42 -1.79 5.24
CA LEU A 57 7.12 -1.84 6.67
C LEU A 57 8.35 -2.15 7.52
N VAL A 58 9.19 -3.10 7.07
CA VAL A 58 10.31 -3.59 7.88
C VAL A 58 11.59 -2.79 7.65
N LYS A 59 11.95 -2.50 6.38
CA LYS A 59 13.20 -1.84 6.05
C LYS A 59 13.13 -0.32 6.10
N LEU A 60 12.02 0.27 5.67
CA LEU A 60 11.88 1.73 5.50
C LEU A 60 10.95 2.39 6.52
N GLY A 61 10.08 1.65 7.21
CA GLY A 61 9.08 2.22 8.11
C GLY A 61 7.97 2.98 7.40
N ILE A 62 7.70 2.67 6.14
CA ILE A 62 6.63 3.26 5.32
C ILE A 62 5.35 2.49 5.56
N HIS A 63 4.26 3.20 5.89
CA HIS A 63 2.96 2.59 6.12
C HIS A 63 2.32 2.10 4.83
N LEU A 64 1.61 0.96 4.89
CA LEU A 64 0.78 0.46 3.80
C LEU A 64 -0.68 0.47 4.21
N GLY A 65 -1.52 1.09 3.39
CA GLY A 65 -2.98 1.12 3.52
C GLY A 65 -3.63 0.25 2.44
N GLU A 66 -4.50 -0.66 2.85
CA GLU A 66 -5.16 -1.62 1.96
C GLU A 66 -6.67 -1.44 1.99
N LEU A 67 -7.33 -1.77 0.88
CA LEU A 67 -8.78 -1.77 0.75
C LEU A 67 -9.42 -0.39 1.03
N TRP A 68 -8.72 0.69 0.72
CA TRP A 68 -9.25 2.03 0.88
C TRP A 68 -10.17 2.41 -0.29
N TYR A 69 -11.30 3.04 0.01
CA TYR A 69 -12.16 3.56 -1.04
C TYR A 69 -11.62 4.90 -1.55
N LEU A 70 -10.88 4.88 -2.66
CA LEU A 70 -10.16 6.05 -3.19
C LEU A 70 -10.90 6.77 -4.33
N THR A 71 -11.97 6.19 -4.89
CA THR A 71 -12.64 6.69 -6.09
C THR A 71 -13.12 8.13 -5.93
N GLY A 72 -13.88 8.42 -4.89
CA GLY A 72 -14.45 9.77 -4.68
C GLY A 72 -13.37 10.84 -4.49
N LEU A 73 -12.30 10.53 -3.76
CA LEU A 73 -11.16 11.43 -3.60
C LEU A 73 -10.46 11.67 -4.95
N ALA A 74 -10.21 10.63 -5.71
CA ALA A 74 -9.54 10.73 -7.01
C ALA A 74 -10.36 11.56 -8.01
N GLU A 75 -11.67 11.38 -8.05
CA GLU A 75 -12.59 12.15 -8.89
C GLU A 75 -12.57 13.63 -8.50
N TRP A 76 -12.68 13.92 -7.20
CA TRP A 76 -12.66 15.29 -6.70
C TRP A 76 -11.34 16.00 -7.02
N LEU A 77 -10.19 15.35 -6.75
CA LEU A 77 -8.86 15.90 -7.03
C LEU A 77 -8.67 16.21 -8.52
N ARG A 78 -9.09 15.29 -9.40
CA ARG A 78 -9.04 15.53 -10.86
C ARG A 78 -9.91 16.70 -11.29
N ALA A 79 -11.16 16.76 -10.81
CA ALA A 79 -12.09 17.84 -11.16
C ALA A 79 -11.60 19.22 -10.71
N ASN A 80 -10.87 19.27 -9.60
CA ASN A 80 -10.34 20.53 -9.05
C ASN A 80 -8.86 20.77 -9.37
N GLN A 81 -8.24 19.93 -10.20
CA GLN A 81 -6.83 20.03 -10.59
C GLN A 81 -5.88 20.13 -9.38
N ARG A 82 -6.20 19.39 -8.31
CA ARG A 82 -5.41 19.34 -7.07
C ARG A 82 -4.77 17.98 -6.89
N THR A 83 -3.59 17.99 -6.26
CA THR A 83 -2.82 16.78 -5.90
C THR A 83 -2.56 16.67 -4.40
N SER A 84 -2.97 17.68 -3.63
CA SER A 84 -2.73 17.73 -2.19
C SER A 84 -4.03 17.83 -1.41
N PHE A 85 -4.05 17.16 -0.26
CA PHE A 85 -5.14 17.15 0.71
C PHE A 85 -4.59 16.82 2.09
N LEU A 86 -5.35 17.09 3.13
CA LEU A 86 -5.02 16.64 4.48
C LEU A 86 -5.60 15.22 4.68
N LEU A 87 -4.74 14.28 5.05
CA LEU A 87 -5.16 12.91 5.39
C LEU A 87 -5.06 12.69 6.90
N THR A 88 -6.12 12.16 7.48
CA THR A 88 -6.10 11.57 8.83
C THR A 88 -6.55 10.12 8.74
N ALA A 89 -5.82 9.21 9.38
CA ALA A 89 -6.12 7.77 9.35
C ALA A 89 -5.77 7.16 10.74
N PRO A 90 -6.54 7.49 11.79
CA PRO A 90 -6.24 7.03 13.13
C PRO A 90 -6.41 5.51 13.22
N PRO A 91 -5.38 4.77 13.68
CA PRO A 91 -5.49 3.35 13.94
C PRO A 91 -6.25 3.08 15.24
N LEU A 92 -6.86 1.90 15.36
CA LEU A 92 -7.37 1.41 16.62
C LEU A 92 -6.21 1.03 17.55
N ARG A 93 -6.40 1.24 18.85
CA ARG A 93 -5.45 0.71 19.83
C ARG A 93 -5.65 -0.79 20.00
N MET A 94 -4.82 -1.59 19.34
CA MET A 94 -4.88 -3.06 19.35
C MET A 94 -3.53 -3.64 19.82
N PRO A 95 -3.27 -3.74 21.13
CA PRO A 95 -1.99 -4.25 21.63
C PRO A 95 -1.70 -5.67 21.09
N GLY A 96 -0.49 -5.87 20.54
CA GLY A 96 -0.06 -7.13 19.96
C GLY A 96 -0.51 -7.40 18.52
N ALA A 97 -1.31 -6.52 17.93
CA ALA A 97 -1.69 -6.65 16.52
C ALA A 97 -0.57 -6.12 15.59
N ALA A 98 -0.34 -6.82 14.47
CA ALA A 98 0.61 -6.40 13.43
C ALA A 98 0.04 -5.30 12.53
N GLY A 99 -1.27 -5.11 12.52
CA GLY A 99 -1.98 -4.09 11.75
C GLY A 99 -3.26 -3.67 12.46
N SER A 100 -3.93 -2.66 11.93
CA SER A 100 -5.15 -2.11 12.52
C SER A 100 -6.10 -1.62 11.43
N PRO A 101 -7.41 -1.84 11.57
CA PRO A 101 -8.37 -1.04 10.83
C PRO A 101 -8.14 0.45 11.10
N VAL A 102 -8.31 1.26 10.07
CA VAL A 102 -8.23 2.72 10.16
C VAL A 102 -9.49 3.35 9.56
N THR A 103 -9.80 4.58 9.95
CA THR A 103 -10.83 5.38 9.31
C THR A 103 -10.16 6.51 8.55
N PRO A 104 -9.79 6.30 7.27
CA PRO A 104 -9.13 7.34 6.49
C PRO A 104 -10.13 8.45 6.14
N VAL A 105 -9.76 9.69 6.45
CA VAL A 105 -10.52 10.88 6.08
C VAL A 105 -9.60 11.82 5.32
N ALA A 106 -9.97 12.13 4.08
CA ALA A 106 -9.32 13.15 3.26
C ALA A 106 -10.10 14.46 3.35
N THR A 107 -9.46 15.51 3.85
CA THR A 107 -10.02 16.86 3.86
C THR A 107 -9.45 17.65 2.68
N VAL A 108 -10.32 18.10 1.82
CA VAL A 108 -10.01 18.74 0.52
C VAL A 108 -10.36 20.22 0.50
#